data_3a0810eddfc09d8d34f99c57d1871787
#
_entry.id   3a0810eddfc09d8d34f99c57d1871787
#
_cell.length_a   1.000
_cell.length_b   1.000
_cell.length_c   1.000
_cell.angle_alpha   90.00
_cell.angle_beta   90.00
_cell.angle_gamma   90.00
#
_symmetry.space_group_name_H-M   'P 1'
#
loop_
_entity.id
_entity.type
_entity.pdbx_description
1 polymer ?
#
loop_
_entity_poly.entity_id
_entity_poly.type
_entity_poly.pdbx_seq_one_letter_code
_entity_poly.pdbx_strand_id
1 'polypeptide(L)'
;MVMALAALFAGAAQAAGDASSNDSMGGIHAGDILVRLRAISIQPEVTAGGALGTLGVDVNNAIVPELDFTYMIRDQIGVELILATSRHQVTSSIGGLGGVGVLPPTVLLQYHFNHAGRVRPYVGAGLNYTYFYNDKLKAGDTPVSIKHNSFGPALQAGVDVQVAKNLFVNADVKKIWMRTSASAGGTDLGSLKIDPWVIGLGVGMKF
;
A
#
# COMPACT_ATOMS: atom_id res chain seq x y z
N MET A 1 1.30 -11.78 -14.85
CA MET A 1 2.27 -11.94 -13.73
C MET A 1 1.62 -12.05 -12.34
N VAL A 2 0.30 -12.23 -12.28
CA VAL A 2 -0.49 -12.32 -11.01
C VAL A 2 -0.52 -13.75 -10.43
N MET A 3 -0.24 -14.79 -11.23
CA MET A 3 -0.32 -16.20 -10.79
C MET A 3 0.83 -16.70 -9.88
N ALA A 4 1.95 -15.99 -9.81
CA ALA A 4 3.09 -16.43 -9.00
C ALA A 4 2.96 -16.10 -7.49
N LEU A 5 2.13 -15.14 -7.12
CA LEU A 5 1.96 -14.73 -5.72
C LEU A 5 1.05 -15.69 -4.93
N ALA A 6 0.07 -16.32 -5.57
CA ALA A 6 -0.84 -17.27 -4.92
C ALA A 6 -0.11 -18.55 -4.44
N ALA A 7 0.96 -18.96 -5.13
CA ALA A 7 1.76 -20.14 -4.75
C ALA A 7 2.61 -19.91 -3.49
N LEU A 8 3.03 -18.70 -3.20
CA LEU A 8 3.79 -18.35 -1.99
C LEU A 8 2.92 -18.43 -0.71
N PHE A 9 1.64 -18.10 -0.81
CA PHE A 9 0.72 -18.16 0.34
C PHE A 9 0.27 -19.59 0.67
N ALA A 10 0.13 -20.47 -0.34
CA ALA A 10 -0.22 -21.88 -0.12
C ALA A 10 0.92 -22.64 0.57
N GLY A 11 2.18 -22.34 0.26
CA GLY A 11 3.35 -22.95 0.90
C GLY A 11 3.54 -22.52 2.36
N ALA A 12 3.19 -21.26 2.70
CA ALA A 12 3.29 -20.76 4.06
C ALA A 12 2.26 -21.36 5.03
N ALA A 13 1.08 -21.73 4.52
CA ALA A 13 0.03 -22.37 5.32
C ALA A 13 0.38 -23.82 5.72
N GLN A 14 1.14 -24.54 4.89
CA GLN A 14 1.59 -25.91 5.18
C GLN A 14 2.83 -25.95 6.09
N ALA A 15 3.72 -24.97 6.00
CA ALA A 15 4.87 -24.85 6.92
C ALA A 15 4.50 -24.50 8.36
N ALA A 16 3.28 -24.01 8.60
CA ALA A 16 2.79 -23.69 9.94
C ALA A 16 2.38 -24.95 10.77
N GLY A 17 2.28 -26.11 10.13
CA GLY A 17 1.83 -27.35 10.79
C GLY A 17 2.91 -28.11 11.58
N ASP A 18 4.20 -27.89 11.33
CA ASP A 18 5.29 -28.72 11.88
C ASP A 18 6.23 -28.03 12.88
N ALA A 19 5.91 -26.79 13.31
CA ALA A 19 6.71 -26.07 14.28
C ALA A 19 6.19 -26.23 15.72
N SER A 20 6.18 -27.45 16.24
CA SER A 20 6.10 -27.69 17.68
C SER A 20 7.48 -27.54 18.30
N SER A 21 7.61 -26.68 19.29
CA SER A 21 8.74 -26.41 20.20
C SER A 21 9.60 -25.19 19.80
N ASN A 22 9.19 -24.03 20.26
CA ASN A 22 10.11 -23.07 20.90
C ASN A 22 9.30 -22.05 21.74
N ASP A 23 9.14 -22.37 23.00
CA ASP A 23 8.43 -21.61 24.04
C ASP A 23 9.13 -20.29 24.46
N SER A 24 10.12 -19.82 23.68
CA SER A 24 10.89 -18.62 23.98
C SER A 24 10.63 -17.42 23.07
N MET A 25 9.86 -17.58 21.99
CA MET A 25 9.50 -16.49 21.08
C MET A 25 8.02 -16.13 21.31
N GLY A 26 7.75 -15.16 22.18
CA GLY A 26 6.40 -14.74 22.50
C GLY A 26 5.59 -14.35 21.26
N GLY A 27 4.34 -14.86 21.13
CA GLY A 27 3.38 -14.52 20.08
C GLY A 27 2.99 -13.03 20.09
N ILE A 28 1.96 -12.70 19.33
CA ILE A 28 1.29 -11.39 19.39
C ILE A 28 0.10 -11.51 20.34
N HIS A 29 -0.06 -10.52 21.21
CA HIS A 29 -1.12 -10.46 22.21
C HIS A 29 -1.87 -9.13 22.15
N ALA A 30 -3.06 -9.11 22.70
CA ALA A 30 -3.82 -7.88 22.88
C ALA A 30 -3.00 -6.86 23.69
N GLY A 31 -2.96 -5.62 23.21
CA GLY A 31 -2.15 -4.54 23.78
C GLY A 31 -0.77 -4.36 23.13
N ASP A 32 -0.27 -5.34 22.38
CA ASP A 32 1.00 -5.20 21.65
C ASP A 32 0.91 -4.13 20.56
N ILE A 33 2.01 -3.43 20.36
CA ILE A 33 2.21 -2.49 19.25
C ILE A 33 3.26 -3.07 18.30
N LEU A 34 2.88 -3.28 17.04
CA LEU A 34 3.81 -3.70 16.00
C LEU A 34 4.19 -2.46 15.18
N VAL A 35 5.48 -2.20 15.06
CA VAL A 35 6.02 -1.13 14.22
C VAL A 35 6.80 -1.75 13.09
N ARG A 36 6.48 -1.42 11.84
CA ARG A 36 7.18 -1.96 10.66
C ARG A 36 7.76 -0.83 9.82
N LEU A 37 8.96 -1.05 9.33
CA LEU A 37 9.61 -0.25 8.31
C LEU A 37 9.81 -1.11 7.07
N ARG A 38 9.21 -0.70 5.96
CA ARG A 38 9.21 -1.43 4.68
C ARG A 38 9.80 -0.59 3.55
N ALA A 39 10.44 -1.24 2.59
CA ALA A 39 10.63 -0.71 1.25
C ALA A 39 9.44 -1.19 0.42
N ILE A 40 8.69 -0.28 -0.16
CA ILE A 40 7.50 -0.60 -0.96
C ILE A 40 7.69 -0.23 -2.42
N SER A 41 7.23 -1.10 -3.31
CA SER A 41 7.10 -0.85 -4.75
C SER A 41 5.65 -0.50 -5.06
N ILE A 42 5.39 0.72 -5.49
CA ILE A 42 4.08 1.23 -5.89
C ILE A 42 3.96 1.05 -7.41
N GLN A 43 2.93 0.31 -7.84
CA GLN A 43 2.66 -0.01 -9.24
C GLN A 43 1.24 0.47 -9.60
N PRO A 44 1.08 1.70 -10.12
CA PRO A 44 -0.21 2.21 -10.54
C PRO A 44 -0.84 1.38 -11.67
N GLU A 45 -2.16 1.13 -11.58
CA GLU A 45 -3.00 0.59 -12.66
C GLU A 45 -3.88 1.70 -13.22
N VAL A 46 -3.30 2.53 -14.08
CA VAL A 46 -3.96 3.75 -14.54
C VAL A 46 -5.08 3.44 -15.52
N THR A 47 -6.27 3.98 -15.23
CA THR A 47 -7.39 4.02 -16.16
C THR A 47 -7.89 5.45 -16.26
N ALA A 48 -7.73 6.06 -17.44
CA ALA A 48 -8.11 7.43 -17.70
C ALA A 48 -9.40 7.50 -18.52
N GLY A 49 -10.30 8.41 -18.14
CA GLY A 49 -11.53 8.72 -18.88
C GLY A 49 -11.52 10.13 -19.46
N GLY A 50 -12.40 10.40 -20.44
CA GLY A 50 -12.47 11.70 -21.13
C GLY A 50 -11.23 12.01 -21.96
N ALA A 51 -10.84 13.29 -22.03
CA ALA A 51 -9.66 13.75 -22.76
C ALA A 51 -8.36 13.13 -22.24
N LEU A 52 -8.27 12.82 -20.92
CA LEU A 52 -7.11 12.13 -20.34
C LEU A 52 -6.89 10.74 -20.95
N GLY A 53 -7.98 10.02 -21.25
CA GLY A 53 -7.91 8.71 -21.92
C GLY A 53 -7.40 8.82 -23.35
N THR A 54 -7.86 9.81 -24.11
CA THR A 54 -7.40 10.09 -25.48
C THR A 54 -5.92 10.48 -25.51
N LEU A 55 -5.44 11.17 -24.46
CA LEU A 55 -4.05 11.57 -24.32
C LEU A 55 -3.14 10.44 -23.81
N GLY A 56 -3.67 9.28 -23.48
CA GLY A 56 -2.88 8.14 -22.97
C GLY A 56 -2.09 8.50 -21.70
N VAL A 57 -2.75 9.14 -20.74
CA VAL A 57 -2.09 9.55 -19.48
C VAL A 57 -1.67 8.34 -18.66
N ASP A 58 -0.42 8.33 -18.22
CA ASP A 58 0.17 7.28 -17.40
C ASP A 58 0.96 7.84 -16.20
N VAL A 59 1.16 7.01 -15.18
CA VAL A 59 1.85 7.33 -13.93
C VAL A 59 2.92 6.28 -13.66
N ASN A 60 4.16 6.72 -13.45
CA ASN A 60 5.29 5.80 -13.27
C ASN A 60 5.25 5.06 -11.93
N ASN A 61 5.93 3.92 -11.89
CA ASN A 61 6.19 3.18 -10.65
C ASN A 61 7.13 3.96 -9.73
N ALA A 62 7.05 3.72 -8.42
CA ALA A 62 7.96 4.29 -7.43
C ALA A 62 8.35 3.24 -6.38
N ILE A 63 9.57 3.38 -5.85
CA ILE A 63 10.03 2.63 -4.68
C ILE A 63 10.31 3.65 -3.59
N VAL A 64 9.67 3.49 -2.42
CA VAL A 64 9.76 4.43 -1.31
C VAL A 64 9.74 3.69 0.03
N PRO A 65 10.23 4.32 1.12
CA PRO A 65 10.02 3.79 2.47
C PRO A 65 8.57 3.97 2.92
N GLU A 66 8.10 3.03 3.72
CA GLU A 66 6.79 3.03 4.38
C GLU A 66 6.99 2.69 5.86
N LEU A 67 6.30 3.41 6.73
CA LEU A 67 6.25 3.18 8.15
C LEU A 67 4.81 2.86 8.55
N ASP A 68 4.60 1.79 9.30
CA ASP A 68 3.30 1.46 9.84
C ASP A 68 3.33 1.10 11.33
N PHE A 69 2.19 1.30 11.96
CA PHE A 69 1.92 1.01 13.36
C PHE A 69 0.66 0.18 13.45
N THR A 70 0.75 -1.02 14.02
CA THR A 70 -0.42 -1.87 14.28
C THR A 70 -0.61 -2.00 15.79
N TYR A 71 -1.76 -1.55 16.31
CA TYR A 71 -2.18 -1.81 17.68
C TYR A 71 -3.07 -3.06 17.73
N MET A 72 -2.69 -4.04 18.54
CA MET A 72 -3.44 -5.29 18.69
C MET A 72 -4.58 -5.11 19.69
N ILE A 73 -5.82 -5.01 19.19
CA ILE A 73 -7.05 -4.92 20.03
C ILE A 73 -7.33 -6.27 20.69
N ARG A 74 -7.01 -7.35 19.99
CA ARG A 74 -7.07 -8.75 20.45
C ARG A 74 -5.86 -9.48 19.88
N ASP A 75 -5.59 -10.67 20.40
CA ASP A 75 -4.45 -11.48 19.93
C ASP A 75 -4.42 -11.69 18.39
N GLN A 76 -5.60 -11.72 17.78
CA GLN A 76 -5.76 -11.94 16.35
C GLN A 76 -6.21 -10.70 15.56
N ILE A 77 -6.61 -9.61 16.25
CA ILE A 77 -7.20 -8.42 15.60
C ILE A 77 -6.37 -7.19 15.93
N GLY A 78 -5.86 -6.55 14.89
CA GLY A 78 -5.12 -5.29 14.98
C GLY A 78 -5.72 -4.17 14.14
N VAL A 79 -5.47 -2.93 14.54
CA VAL A 79 -5.72 -1.73 13.73
C VAL A 79 -4.37 -1.19 13.29
N GLU A 80 -4.15 -1.13 11.99
CA GLU A 80 -2.93 -0.63 11.37
C GLU A 80 -3.15 0.79 10.83
N LEU A 81 -2.18 1.66 11.10
CA LEU A 81 -2.01 2.96 10.44
C LEU A 81 -0.76 2.91 9.57
N ILE A 82 -0.92 3.12 8.27
CA ILE A 82 0.16 3.13 7.28
C ILE A 82 0.45 4.57 6.87
N LEU A 83 1.75 4.92 6.87
CA LEU A 83 2.26 6.22 6.48
C LEU A 83 3.38 6.06 5.45
N ALA A 84 3.20 6.66 4.29
CA ALA A 84 4.20 6.75 3.24
C ALA A 84 4.05 8.07 2.49
N THR A 85 5.08 8.47 1.78
CA THR A 85 4.99 9.54 0.79
C THR A 85 5.79 9.16 -0.44
N SER A 86 5.27 9.50 -1.61
CA SER A 86 5.91 9.20 -2.88
C SER A 86 5.81 10.40 -3.83
N ARG A 87 6.65 10.40 -4.85
CA ARG A 87 6.56 11.34 -5.96
C ARG A 87 6.51 10.57 -7.26
N HIS A 88 5.52 10.88 -8.07
CA HIS A 88 5.30 10.23 -9.37
C HIS A 88 5.42 11.23 -10.50
N GLN A 89 5.95 10.77 -11.64
CA GLN A 89 5.91 11.50 -12.90
C GLN A 89 4.67 11.09 -13.68
N VAL A 90 3.97 12.07 -14.20
CA VAL A 90 2.80 11.90 -15.06
C VAL A 90 3.21 12.16 -16.49
N THR A 91 2.94 11.22 -17.37
CA THR A 91 3.27 11.27 -18.80
C THR A 91 2.02 11.12 -19.66
N SER A 92 2.13 11.49 -20.93
CA SER A 92 1.07 11.33 -21.91
C SER A 92 1.68 11.14 -23.30
N SER A 93 0.86 10.88 -24.32
CA SER A 93 1.28 10.78 -25.72
C SER A 93 1.93 12.05 -26.28
N ILE A 94 1.67 13.21 -25.66
CA ILE A 94 2.28 14.50 -26.05
C ILE A 94 3.54 14.84 -25.22
N GLY A 95 3.99 13.94 -24.33
CA GLY A 95 5.20 14.11 -23.51
C GLY A 95 4.93 14.10 -22.00
N GLY A 96 5.94 14.49 -21.22
CA GLY A 96 5.84 14.59 -19.76
C GLY A 96 4.95 15.74 -19.34
N LEU A 97 3.99 15.48 -18.47
CA LEU A 97 3.09 16.50 -17.92
C LEU A 97 3.62 17.13 -16.63
N GLY A 98 4.54 16.46 -15.94
CA GLY A 98 5.13 16.92 -14.67
C GLY A 98 5.06 15.90 -13.55
N GLY A 99 5.34 16.34 -12.31
CA GLY A 99 5.36 15.47 -11.13
C GLY A 99 4.32 15.83 -10.11
N VAL A 100 3.82 14.81 -9.41
CA VAL A 100 2.86 14.95 -8.29
C VAL A 100 3.38 14.20 -7.06
N GLY A 101 3.27 14.84 -5.90
CA GLY A 101 3.49 14.20 -4.60
C GLY A 101 2.21 13.51 -4.14
N VAL A 102 2.35 12.35 -3.51
CA VAL A 102 1.24 11.54 -3.03
C VAL A 102 1.49 11.15 -1.58
N LEU A 103 0.54 11.47 -0.70
CA LEU A 103 0.53 11.10 0.71
C LEU A 103 -0.76 10.31 0.98
N PRO A 104 -0.71 8.96 1.05
CA PRO A 104 -1.86 8.09 1.18
C PRO A 104 -2.00 7.47 2.58
N PRO A 105 -2.22 8.21 3.69
CA PRO A 105 -2.49 7.57 4.97
C PRO A 105 -3.64 6.56 4.82
N THR A 106 -3.40 5.35 5.37
CA THR A 106 -4.33 4.23 5.25
C THR A 106 -4.56 3.61 6.61
N VAL A 107 -5.81 3.36 6.96
CA VAL A 107 -6.19 2.65 8.18
C VAL A 107 -6.82 1.32 7.81
N LEU A 108 -6.30 0.23 8.37
CA LEU A 108 -6.77 -1.13 8.12
C LEU A 108 -7.11 -1.84 9.43
N LEU A 109 -8.17 -2.63 9.39
CA LEU A 109 -8.41 -3.67 10.39
C LEU A 109 -7.76 -4.95 9.86
N GLN A 110 -6.82 -5.53 10.66
CA GLN A 110 -6.10 -6.75 10.33
C GLN A 110 -6.61 -7.94 11.13
N TYR A 111 -6.60 -9.12 10.50
CA TYR A 111 -6.78 -10.40 11.15
C TYR A 111 -5.54 -11.27 10.95
N HIS A 112 -4.91 -11.67 12.06
CA HIS A 112 -3.72 -12.53 12.12
C HIS A 112 -4.13 -13.98 12.37
N PHE A 113 -3.89 -14.88 11.42
CA PHE A 113 -4.34 -16.27 11.48
C PHE A 113 -3.58 -17.12 12.51
N ASN A 114 -2.30 -16.81 12.72
CA ASN A 114 -1.43 -17.57 13.63
C ASN A 114 -0.65 -16.62 14.56
N HIS A 115 -1.37 -15.96 15.49
CA HIS A 115 -0.78 -14.95 16.37
C HIS A 115 0.27 -15.51 17.34
N ALA A 116 0.17 -16.79 17.73
CA ALA A 116 1.09 -17.44 18.66
C ALA A 116 2.33 -18.03 17.97
N GLY A 117 2.27 -18.27 16.67
CA GLY A 117 3.34 -18.93 15.93
C GLY A 117 4.45 -18.01 15.44
N ARG A 118 5.52 -18.63 14.95
CA ARG A 118 6.65 -17.92 14.34
C ARG A 118 6.30 -17.28 13.00
N VAL A 119 5.48 -17.97 12.19
CA VAL A 119 4.98 -17.48 10.90
C VAL A 119 3.54 -17.02 11.08
N ARG A 120 3.28 -15.76 10.85
CA ARG A 120 2.00 -15.07 11.13
C ARG A 120 1.43 -14.44 9.88
N PRO A 121 0.69 -15.21 9.05
CA PRO A 121 -0.05 -14.65 7.93
C PRO A 121 -1.18 -13.74 8.44
N TYR A 122 -1.47 -12.68 7.71
CA TYR A 122 -2.57 -11.78 8.02
C TYR A 122 -3.24 -11.25 6.75
N VAL A 123 -4.48 -10.82 6.91
CA VAL A 123 -5.23 -10.06 5.92
C VAL A 123 -5.77 -8.79 6.56
N GLY A 124 -5.95 -7.76 5.76
CA GLY A 124 -6.47 -6.48 6.22
C GLY A 124 -7.45 -5.87 5.23
N ALA A 125 -8.42 -5.12 5.75
CA ALA A 125 -9.34 -4.32 4.98
C ALA A 125 -9.59 -2.98 5.67
N GLY A 126 -9.74 -1.91 4.91
CA GLY A 126 -9.96 -0.60 5.49
C GLY A 126 -10.07 0.52 4.46
N LEU A 127 -9.66 1.71 4.87
CA LEU A 127 -9.87 2.94 4.14
C LEU A 127 -8.57 3.69 3.93
N ASN A 128 -8.40 4.20 2.73
CA ASN A 128 -7.32 5.08 2.32
C ASN A 128 -7.87 6.50 2.11
N TYR A 129 -7.14 7.48 2.64
CA TYR A 129 -7.29 8.88 2.29
C TYR A 129 -6.01 9.33 1.62
N THR A 130 -6.08 9.71 0.35
CA THR A 130 -4.91 10.18 -0.41
C THR A 130 -4.96 11.70 -0.57
N TYR A 131 -3.84 12.36 -0.24
CA TYR A 131 -3.63 13.76 -0.52
C TYR A 131 -2.56 13.93 -1.60
N PHE A 132 -2.95 14.60 -2.71
CA PHE A 132 -2.05 14.95 -3.80
C PHE A 132 -1.52 16.37 -3.59
N TYR A 133 -0.20 16.54 -3.66
CA TYR A 133 0.47 17.80 -3.39
C TYR A 133 1.59 18.07 -4.41
N ASN A 134 2.05 19.33 -4.48
CA ASN A 134 3.10 19.77 -5.41
C ASN A 134 2.85 19.32 -6.87
N ASP A 135 1.60 19.44 -7.30
CA ASP A 135 1.12 19.09 -8.64
C ASP A 135 1.47 20.20 -9.66
N LYS A 136 2.73 20.29 -10.03
CA LYS A 136 3.18 21.20 -11.09
C LYS A 136 3.00 20.53 -12.46
N LEU A 137 1.73 20.32 -12.84
CA LEU A 137 1.37 19.65 -14.08
C LEU A 137 1.10 20.69 -15.17
N LYS A 138 1.56 20.41 -16.39
CA LYS A 138 1.35 21.23 -17.59
C LYS A 138 1.14 20.35 -18.82
N ALA A 139 0.22 20.75 -19.68
CA ALA A 139 0.07 20.23 -21.05
C ALA A 139 0.57 21.30 -22.02
N GLY A 140 1.82 21.21 -22.46
CA GLY A 140 2.52 22.31 -23.12
C GLY A 140 2.68 23.48 -22.13
N ASP A 141 2.20 24.66 -22.50
CA ASP A 141 2.21 25.86 -21.66
C ASP A 141 0.95 26.00 -20.76
N THR A 142 -0.03 25.13 -20.93
CA THR A 142 -1.30 25.22 -20.19
C THR A 142 -1.19 24.50 -18.84
N PRO A 143 -1.41 25.20 -17.71
CA PRO A 143 -1.45 24.57 -16.39
C PRO A 143 -2.61 23.57 -16.29
N VAL A 144 -2.32 22.40 -15.71
CA VAL A 144 -3.31 21.36 -15.41
C VAL A 144 -3.48 21.29 -13.89
N SER A 145 -4.70 21.45 -13.42
CA SER A 145 -5.07 21.30 -12.01
C SER A 145 -5.71 19.95 -11.77
N ILE A 146 -5.40 19.32 -10.63
CA ILE A 146 -6.01 18.05 -10.22
C ILE A 146 -6.79 18.21 -8.92
N LYS A 147 -7.75 17.31 -8.69
CA LYS A 147 -8.40 17.20 -7.38
C LYS A 147 -7.40 16.63 -6.38
N HIS A 148 -7.14 17.38 -5.29
CA HIS A 148 -6.08 17.05 -4.33
C HIS A 148 -6.44 15.91 -3.37
N ASN A 149 -7.70 15.51 -3.26
CA ASN A 149 -8.15 14.52 -2.29
C ASN A 149 -8.81 13.32 -2.97
N SER A 150 -8.48 12.13 -2.49
CA SER A 150 -9.14 10.89 -2.86
C SER A 150 -9.45 10.08 -1.61
N PHE A 151 -10.58 9.41 -1.60
CA PHE A 151 -10.98 8.49 -0.55
C PHE A 151 -11.45 7.18 -1.19
N GLY A 152 -10.97 6.05 -0.68
CA GLY A 152 -11.32 4.75 -1.23
C GLY A 152 -10.98 3.59 -0.29
N PRO A 153 -11.44 2.38 -0.61
CA PRO A 153 -11.11 1.20 0.15
C PRO A 153 -9.64 0.78 -0.08
N ALA A 154 -9.15 -0.03 0.86
CA ALA A 154 -7.85 -0.70 0.74
C ALA A 154 -7.98 -2.13 1.25
N LEU A 155 -7.27 -3.05 0.59
CA LEU A 155 -7.13 -4.44 1.00
C LEU A 155 -5.64 -4.78 1.12
N GLN A 156 -5.33 -5.67 2.05
CA GLN A 156 -3.96 -6.11 2.34
C GLN A 156 -3.92 -7.60 2.60
N ALA A 157 -2.82 -8.24 2.20
CA ALA A 157 -2.45 -9.57 2.66
C ALA A 157 -0.94 -9.59 2.89
N GLY A 158 -0.50 -10.21 3.99
CA GLY A 158 0.91 -10.24 4.34
C GLY A 158 1.27 -11.37 5.28
N VAL A 159 2.57 -11.43 5.60
CA VAL A 159 3.13 -12.39 6.53
C VAL A 159 4.25 -11.76 7.34
N ASP A 160 4.19 -11.94 8.65
CA ASP A 160 5.30 -11.66 9.57
C ASP A 160 5.99 -12.99 9.90
N VAL A 161 7.32 -13.03 9.78
CA VAL A 161 8.15 -14.17 10.18
C VAL A 161 9.06 -13.73 11.31
N GLN A 162 8.81 -14.22 12.50
CA GLN A 162 9.58 -13.88 13.70
C GLN A 162 11.00 -14.44 13.59
N VAL A 163 12.00 -13.56 13.73
CA VAL A 163 13.43 -13.90 13.66
C VAL A 163 14.13 -13.81 15.03
N ALA A 164 13.58 -13.00 15.95
CA ALA A 164 14.01 -12.90 17.33
C ALA A 164 12.81 -12.60 18.24
N LYS A 165 12.99 -12.54 19.56
CA LYS A 165 11.90 -12.37 20.54
C LYS A 165 10.89 -11.28 20.17
N ASN A 166 11.37 -10.09 19.74
CA ASN A 166 10.53 -8.96 19.38
C ASN A 166 10.73 -8.49 17.94
N LEU A 167 11.58 -9.16 17.17
CA LEU A 167 11.94 -8.78 15.80
C LEU A 167 11.36 -9.77 14.79
N PHE A 168 10.79 -9.24 13.71
CA PHE A 168 10.28 -10.06 12.61
C PHE A 168 10.60 -9.42 11.27
N VAL A 169 10.66 -10.23 10.22
CA VAL A 169 10.66 -9.79 8.82
C VAL A 169 9.22 -9.84 8.31
N ASN A 170 8.89 -8.92 7.42
CA ASN A 170 7.55 -8.75 6.88
C ASN A 170 7.58 -8.73 5.36
N ALA A 171 6.60 -9.37 4.76
CA ALA A 171 6.26 -9.21 3.35
C ALA A 171 4.76 -8.98 3.21
N ASP A 172 4.35 -8.03 2.39
CA ASP A 172 2.94 -7.75 2.15
C ASP A 172 2.64 -7.31 0.72
N VAL A 173 1.36 -7.39 0.37
CA VAL A 173 0.79 -6.83 -0.84
C VAL A 173 -0.49 -6.10 -0.47
N LYS A 174 -0.66 -4.90 -1.05
CA LYS A 174 -1.86 -4.07 -0.86
C LYS A 174 -2.46 -3.71 -2.21
N LYS A 175 -3.78 -3.64 -2.25
CA LYS A 175 -4.55 -3.00 -3.32
C LYS A 175 -5.26 -1.80 -2.72
N ILE A 176 -5.01 -0.62 -3.30
CA ILE A 176 -5.62 0.64 -2.87
C ILE A 176 -6.43 1.18 -4.03
N TRP A 177 -7.66 1.64 -3.78
CA TRP A 177 -8.48 2.29 -4.79
C TRP A 177 -8.45 3.80 -4.58
N MET A 178 -7.89 4.51 -5.54
CA MET A 178 -7.79 5.98 -5.49
C MET A 178 -8.08 6.62 -6.85
N ARG A 179 -8.70 7.78 -6.81
CA ARG A 179 -9.15 8.51 -8.01
C ARG A 179 -8.86 9.99 -7.87
N THR A 180 -8.57 10.62 -9.01
CA THR A 180 -8.54 12.07 -9.11
C THR A 180 -9.23 12.51 -10.40
N SER A 181 -9.49 13.80 -10.55
CA SER A 181 -9.96 14.41 -11.78
C SER A 181 -9.05 15.58 -12.13
N ALA A 182 -8.94 15.88 -13.42
CA ALA A 182 -8.09 16.95 -13.91
C ALA A 182 -8.89 17.96 -14.72
N SER A 183 -8.46 19.22 -14.66
CA SER A 183 -8.99 20.32 -15.47
C SER A 183 -7.88 21.21 -15.99
N ALA A 184 -8.08 21.84 -17.14
CA ALA A 184 -7.17 22.82 -17.72
C ALA A 184 -7.97 24.02 -18.22
N GLY A 185 -7.56 25.23 -17.81
CA GLY A 185 -8.24 26.47 -18.18
C GLY A 185 -9.74 26.50 -17.84
N GLY A 186 -10.15 25.79 -16.77
CA GLY A 186 -11.56 25.67 -16.37
C GLY A 186 -12.35 24.58 -17.11
N THR A 187 -11.76 23.90 -18.08
CA THR A 187 -12.39 22.77 -18.80
C THR A 187 -12.06 21.46 -18.11
N ASP A 188 -13.08 20.64 -17.85
CA ASP A 188 -12.90 19.28 -17.31
C ASP A 188 -12.25 18.37 -18.34
N LEU A 189 -11.11 17.76 -17.98
CA LEU A 189 -10.38 16.81 -18.83
C LEU A 189 -10.77 15.36 -18.54
N GLY A 190 -11.52 15.11 -17.47
CA GLY A 190 -11.98 13.78 -17.07
C GLY A 190 -11.37 13.28 -15.76
N SER A 191 -11.59 12.01 -15.49
CA SER A 191 -11.14 11.34 -14.26
C SER A 191 -10.02 10.34 -14.52
N LEU A 192 -9.17 10.19 -13.52
CA LEU A 192 -8.05 9.23 -13.49
C LEU A 192 -8.23 8.29 -12.31
N LYS A 193 -8.38 7.00 -12.57
CA LYS A 193 -8.26 5.93 -11.58
C LYS A 193 -6.81 5.50 -11.57
N ILE A 194 -6.19 5.46 -10.39
CA ILE A 194 -4.77 5.13 -10.24
C ILE A 194 -4.62 3.71 -9.68
N ASP A 195 -5.50 3.32 -8.80
CA ASP A 195 -5.74 1.98 -8.22
C ASP A 195 -4.45 1.11 -8.08
N PRO A 196 -3.38 1.55 -7.36
CA PRO A 196 -2.10 0.87 -7.37
C PRO A 196 -2.12 -0.48 -6.66
N TRP A 197 -1.27 -1.39 -7.14
CA TRP A 197 -0.72 -2.46 -6.34
C TRP A 197 0.53 -1.95 -5.60
N VAL A 198 0.65 -2.31 -4.33
CA VAL A 198 1.80 -1.97 -3.49
C VAL A 198 2.36 -3.26 -2.92
N ILE A 199 3.62 -3.53 -3.21
CA ILE A 199 4.34 -4.72 -2.72
C ILE A 199 5.40 -4.25 -1.75
N GLY A 200 5.40 -4.77 -0.53
CA GLY A 200 6.28 -4.36 0.56
C GLY A 200 7.15 -5.50 1.08
N LEU A 201 8.39 -5.16 1.42
CA LEU A 201 9.31 -6.00 2.16
C LEU A 201 9.99 -5.17 3.24
N GLY A 202 10.11 -5.71 4.45
CA GLY A 202 10.70 -4.95 5.54
C GLY A 202 10.94 -5.73 6.81
N VAL A 203 11.20 -4.98 7.86
CA VAL A 203 11.40 -5.48 9.21
C VAL A 203 10.43 -4.82 10.15
N GLY A 204 10.08 -5.51 11.22
CA GLY A 204 9.20 -4.98 12.24
C GLY A 204 9.64 -5.39 13.64
N MET A 205 9.20 -4.59 14.60
CA MET A 205 9.45 -4.82 16.02
C MET A 205 8.14 -4.78 16.80
N LYS A 206 8.04 -5.64 17.79
CA LYS A 206 6.93 -5.70 18.74
C LYS A 206 7.31 -5.03 20.06
N PHE A 207 6.43 -4.19 20.57
CA PHE A 207 6.51 -3.47 21.82
C PHE A 207 5.36 -3.84 22.74
#